data_89a8ed0ae41c238d252873440acd1e51
#
_entry.id   89a8ed0ae41c238d252873440acd1e51
#
_cell.length_a   1.000
_cell.length_b   1.000
_cell.length_c   1.000
_cell.angle_alpha   90.00
_cell.angle_beta   90.00
_cell.angle_gamma   90.00
#
_symmetry.space_group_name_H-M   'P 1'
#
loop_
_entity.id
_entity.type
_entity.pdbx_description
1 polymer ?
#
loop_
_entity_poly.entity_id
_entity_poly.type
_entity_poly.pdbx_seq_one_letter_code
_entity_poly.pdbx_strand_id
1 'polypeptide(L)'
;MGSSHAVSGAAGWLAGCAVLAAAGHPVAVPVIIVGAVVAAGSALVPDCDHPSSSVAHTFGPVSKWACRRIGRMCAVLHARTRTALDVRDLDGHRTLTHTVLFALVTGGLIALGGLLGGLVFAGVVMFATTGLAVRALWPRRKRGALGATLAGVLAAAALLTFAPTGGWWWLGVPVAFGCLAHIGGDMLTNTGVPALFPLMLRGRRWLRLRAPRPLRFGTGGRAEHLVRWLMLAAGGVAAGWLLQVAAQM
;
A
#
# COMPACT_ATOMS: atom_id res chain seq x y z
N MET A 1 -11.28 6.73 -1.80
CA MET A 1 -10.26 5.74 -2.22
C MET A 1 -9.27 5.35 -1.12
N GLY A 2 -8.66 6.22 -0.34
CA GLY A 2 -7.66 5.81 0.65
C GLY A 2 -8.12 4.66 1.57
N SER A 3 -9.35 4.70 2.09
CA SER A 3 -9.89 3.60 2.91
C SER A 3 -10.07 2.30 2.12
N SER A 4 -10.44 2.36 0.85
CA SER A 4 -10.58 1.18 0.01
C SER A 4 -9.23 0.51 -0.24
N HIS A 5 -8.18 1.29 -0.50
CA HIS A 5 -6.81 0.77 -0.65
C HIS A 5 -6.27 0.16 0.66
N ALA A 6 -6.45 0.84 1.81
CA ALA A 6 -6.03 0.27 3.09
C ALA A 6 -6.71 -1.07 3.38
N VAL A 7 -8.02 -1.16 3.14
CA VAL A 7 -8.78 -2.41 3.31
C VAL A 7 -8.31 -3.49 2.34
N SER A 8 -8.10 -3.16 1.06
CA SER A 8 -7.64 -4.16 0.07
C SER A 8 -6.23 -4.67 0.39
N GLY A 9 -5.33 -3.81 0.90
CA GLY A 9 -4.01 -4.22 1.36
C GLY A 9 -4.08 -5.23 2.51
N ALA A 10 -4.83 -4.91 3.57
CA ALA A 10 -5.00 -5.81 4.71
C ALA A 10 -5.70 -7.12 4.34
N ALA A 11 -6.87 -7.03 3.67
CA ALA A 11 -7.66 -8.20 3.31
C ALA A 11 -6.93 -9.12 2.34
N GLY A 12 -6.22 -8.56 1.36
CA GLY A 12 -5.41 -9.34 0.43
C GLY A 12 -4.25 -10.05 1.11
N TRP A 13 -3.58 -9.40 2.09
CA TRP A 13 -2.54 -10.04 2.90
C TRP A 13 -3.09 -11.22 3.69
N LEU A 14 -4.22 -11.03 4.39
CA LEU A 14 -4.88 -12.10 5.14
C LEU A 14 -5.28 -13.26 4.23
N ALA A 15 -5.85 -12.98 3.06
CA ALA A 15 -6.18 -14.00 2.08
C ALA A 15 -4.94 -14.74 1.57
N GLY A 16 -3.84 -14.05 1.32
CA GLY A 16 -2.56 -14.67 0.93
C GLY A 16 -2.02 -15.61 2.02
N CYS A 17 -2.04 -15.17 3.28
CA CYS A 17 -1.68 -16.04 4.42
C CYS A 17 -2.60 -17.25 4.54
N ALA A 18 -3.91 -17.08 4.31
CA ALA A 18 -4.86 -18.17 4.31
C ALA A 18 -4.57 -19.19 3.19
N VAL A 19 -4.26 -18.74 1.99
CA VAL A 19 -3.87 -19.63 0.87
C VAL A 19 -2.59 -20.39 1.21
N LEU A 20 -1.58 -19.75 1.78
CA LEU A 20 -0.34 -20.41 2.19
C LEU A 20 -0.61 -21.49 3.26
N ALA A 21 -1.42 -21.19 4.26
CA ALA A 21 -1.75 -22.16 5.29
C ALA A 21 -2.57 -23.34 4.73
N ALA A 22 -3.50 -23.09 3.80
CA ALA A 22 -4.23 -24.16 3.10
C ALA A 22 -3.32 -25.04 2.23
N ALA A 23 -2.20 -24.48 1.72
CA ALA A 23 -1.18 -25.22 1.00
C ALA A 23 -0.17 -25.94 1.90
N GLY A 24 -0.39 -26.00 3.23
CA GLY A 24 0.51 -26.66 4.18
C GLY A 24 1.68 -25.80 4.67
N HIS A 25 1.66 -24.49 4.39
CA HIS A 25 2.69 -23.53 4.82
C HIS A 25 2.11 -22.46 5.76
N PRO A 26 1.76 -22.81 7.01
CA PRO A 26 1.15 -21.88 7.94
C PRO A 26 2.12 -20.73 8.28
N VAL A 27 1.59 -19.52 8.30
CA VAL A 27 2.33 -18.30 8.67
C VAL A 27 2.13 -18.02 10.16
N ALA A 28 3.20 -17.65 10.86
CA ALA A 28 3.12 -17.33 12.28
C ALA A 28 2.17 -16.16 12.55
N VAL A 29 1.36 -16.24 13.60
CA VAL A 29 0.34 -15.23 13.95
C VAL A 29 0.91 -13.80 14.04
N PRO A 30 2.07 -13.54 14.67
CA PRO A 30 2.64 -12.20 14.67
C PRO A 30 2.95 -11.66 13.26
N VAL A 31 3.41 -12.51 12.34
CA VAL A 31 3.68 -12.13 10.95
C VAL A 31 2.38 -11.81 10.21
N ILE A 32 1.30 -12.56 10.47
CA ILE A 32 -0.03 -12.29 9.90
C ILE A 32 -0.51 -10.90 10.35
N ILE A 33 -0.45 -10.61 11.66
CA ILE A 33 -0.98 -9.35 12.22
C ILE A 33 -0.13 -8.16 11.77
N VAL A 34 1.18 -8.21 11.97
CA VAL A 34 2.10 -7.13 11.57
C VAL A 34 2.03 -6.91 10.07
N GLY A 35 2.05 -7.99 9.30
CA GLY A 35 1.96 -7.92 7.85
C GLY A 35 0.65 -7.29 7.36
N ALA A 36 -0.50 -7.58 8.00
CA ALA A 36 -1.78 -6.97 7.65
C ALA A 36 -1.78 -5.45 7.90
N VAL A 37 -1.23 -4.98 9.02
CA VAL A 37 -1.09 -3.55 9.31
C VAL A 37 -0.14 -2.87 8.32
N VAL A 38 1.00 -3.50 8.07
CA VAL A 38 2.00 -2.99 7.11
C VAL A 38 1.42 -2.93 5.70
N ALA A 39 0.75 -3.98 5.23
CA ALA A 39 0.12 -4.01 3.91
C ALA A 39 -1.00 -2.97 3.78
N ALA A 40 -1.82 -2.77 4.84
CA ALA A 40 -2.85 -1.73 4.85
C ALA A 40 -2.27 -0.32 4.66
N GLY A 41 -1.21 0.01 5.41
CA GLY A 41 -0.54 1.32 5.31
C GLY A 41 0.20 1.49 3.99
N SER A 42 0.90 0.45 3.55
CA SER A 42 1.67 0.47 2.30
C SER A 42 0.81 0.54 1.06
N ALA A 43 -0.45 0.09 1.14
CA ALA A 43 -1.43 0.30 0.08
C ALA A 43 -1.80 1.79 -0.14
N LEU A 44 -1.25 2.72 0.61
CA LEU A 44 -1.40 4.16 0.40
C LEU A 44 -0.13 4.80 -0.17
N VAL A 45 1.00 4.10 -0.08
CA VAL A 45 2.31 4.65 -0.49
C VAL A 45 2.32 5.12 -1.95
N PRO A 46 1.72 4.44 -2.94
CA PRO A 46 1.68 4.96 -4.32
C PRO A 46 1.11 6.37 -4.44
N ASP A 47 0.13 6.75 -3.62
CA ASP A 47 -0.46 8.10 -3.58
C ASP A 47 0.47 9.18 -2.97
N CYS A 48 1.72 8.84 -2.65
CA CYS A 48 2.71 9.82 -2.17
C CYS A 48 3.14 10.84 -3.24
N ASP A 49 2.76 10.63 -4.50
CA ASP A 49 2.95 11.57 -5.60
C ASP A 49 1.87 12.68 -5.67
N HIS A 50 0.82 12.60 -4.84
CA HIS A 50 -0.29 13.53 -4.89
C HIS A 50 -0.40 14.39 -3.61
N PRO A 51 -0.31 15.75 -3.72
CA PRO A 51 -0.22 16.63 -2.56
C PRO A 51 -1.53 16.79 -1.76
N SER A 52 -2.67 16.31 -2.27
CA SER A 52 -3.96 16.27 -1.57
C SER A 52 -4.39 14.87 -1.16
N SER A 53 -3.53 13.86 -1.29
CA SER A 53 -3.79 12.49 -0.86
C SER A 53 -3.85 12.36 0.67
N SER A 54 -4.39 11.25 1.16
CA SER A 54 -4.34 10.91 2.58
C SER A 54 -2.90 10.87 3.11
N VAL A 55 -1.95 10.40 2.29
CA VAL A 55 -0.52 10.34 2.61
C VAL A 55 0.04 11.72 2.91
N ALA A 56 -0.27 12.71 2.06
CA ALA A 56 0.21 14.09 2.23
C ALA A 56 -0.29 14.73 3.55
N HIS A 57 -1.39 14.25 4.10
CA HIS A 57 -1.99 14.78 5.32
C HIS A 57 -1.78 13.90 6.57
N THR A 58 -0.95 12.85 6.49
CA THR A 58 -0.76 11.91 7.59
C THR A 58 0.11 12.50 8.70
N PHE A 59 1.26 13.05 8.37
CA PHE A 59 2.24 13.57 9.33
C PHE A 59 2.45 15.09 9.16
N GLY A 60 1.39 15.81 8.80
CA GLY A 60 1.39 17.27 8.72
C GLY A 60 2.26 17.85 7.61
N PRO A 61 3.02 18.94 7.87
CA PRO A 61 3.81 19.63 6.85
C PRO A 61 4.88 18.76 6.20
N VAL A 62 5.48 17.83 6.97
CA VAL A 62 6.56 16.96 6.50
C VAL A 62 6.09 16.04 5.38
N SER A 63 4.99 15.30 5.60
CA SER A 63 4.43 14.42 4.57
C SER A 63 3.94 15.22 3.36
N LYS A 64 3.35 16.40 3.58
CA LYS A 64 2.91 17.27 2.48
C LYS A 64 4.07 17.77 1.62
N TRP A 65 5.18 18.15 2.24
CA TRP A 65 6.40 18.56 1.54
C TRP A 65 6.98 17.38 0.74
N ALA A 66 7.10 16.20 1.36
CA ALA A 66 7.59 15.00 0.69
C ALA A 66 6.75 14.64 -0.54
N CYS A 67 5.42 14.61 -0.41
CA CYS A 67 4.51 14.30 -1.52
C CYS A 67 4.65 15.30 -2.68
N ARG A 68 4.81 16.59 -2.38
CA ARG A 68 5.06 17.60 -3.43
C ARG A 68 6.38 17.36 -4.18
N ARG A 69 7.44 16.94 -3.47
CA ARG A 69 8.73 16.63 -4.09
C ARG A 69 8.65 15.39 -4.96
N ILE A 70 8.05 14.33 -4.44
CA ILE A 70 7.86 13.08 -5.17
C ILE A 70 7.01 13.31 -6.43
N GLY A 71 5.88 14.01 -6.33
CA GLY A 71 5.04 14.33 -7.50
C GLY A 71 5.81 15.09 -8.59
N ARG A 72 6.63 16.08 -8.20
CA ARG A 72 7.50 16.80 -9.17
C ARG A 72 8.53 15.87 -9.82
N MET A 73 9.16 15.00 -9.05
CA MET A 73 10.10 14.01 -9.60
C MET A 73 9.41 13.05 -10.57
N CYS A 74 8.21 12.59 -10.23
CA CYS A 74 7.39 11.75 -11.09
C CYS A 74 7.02 12.46 -12.39
N ALA A 75 6.59 13.73 -12.34
CA ALA A 75 6.28 14.55 -13.52
C ALA A 75 7.51 14.74 -14.42
N VAL A 76 8.68 15.06 -13.86
CA VAL A 76 9.92 15.22 -14.61
C VAL A 76 10.35 13.92 -15.26
N LEU A 77 10.31 12.80 -14.54
CA LEU A 77 10.64 11.49 -15.11
C LEU A 77 9.71 11.14 -16.25
N HIS A 78 8.39 11.30 -16.05
CA HIS A 78 7.40 11.08 -17.10
C HIS A 78 7.69 11.94 -18.34
N ALA A 79 7.90 13.25 -18.16
CA ALA A 79 8.18 14.18 -19.26
C ALA A 79 9.43 13.80 -20.06
N ARG A 80 10.48 13.31 -19.38
CA ARG A 80 11.75 12.93 -20.02
C ARG A 80 11.72 11.57 -20.70
N THR A 81 10.81 10.67 -20.27
CA THR A 81 10.83 9.27 -20.73
C THR A 81 9.61 8.88 -21.56
N ARG A 82 8.57 9.74 -21.63
CA ARG A 82 7.38 9.48 -22.45
C ARG A 82 7.72 9.45 -23.94
N THR A 83 6.99 8.64 -24.69
CA THR A 83 7.01 8.62 -26.14
C THR A 83 6.01 9.63 -26.72
N ALA A 84 6.03 9.84 -28.03
CA ALA A 84 5.03 10.70 -28.70
C ALA A 84 3.59 10.16 -28.57
N LEU A 85 3.43 8.84 -28.36
CA LEU A 85 2.14 8.18 -28.22
C LEU A 85 1.60 8.16 -26.78
N ASP A 86 2.45 8.49 -25.79
CA ASP A 86 2.02 8.54 -24.40
C ASP A 86 1.19 9.79 -24.12
N VAL A 87 0.16 9.63 -23.27
CA VAL A 87 -0.65 10.75 -22.80
C VAL A 87 0.22 11.67 -21.96
N ARG A 88 0.11 12.97 -22.18
CA ARG A 88 0.85 13.98 -21.42
C ARG A 88 0.26 14.05 -20.00
N ASP A 89 1.11 13.86 -19.01
CA ASP A 89 0.78 13.99 -17.61
C ASP A 89 1.61 15.14 -17.02
N LEU A 90 0.93 16.15 -16.47
CA LEU A 90 1.60 17.39 -16.01
C LEU A 90 1.84 17.41 -14.50
N ASP A 91 1.05 16.67 -13.73
CA ASP A 91 1.13 16.66 -12.27
C ASP A 91 1.91 15.48 -11.70
N GLY A 92 2.22 14.49 -12.53
CA GLY A 92 2.98 13.29 -12.17
C GLY A 92 2.20 12.26 -11.39
N HIS A 93 0.92 12.52 -11.07
CA HIS A 93 0.07 11.56 -10.37
C HIS A 93 -0.25 10.35 -11.26
N ARG A 94 -0.24 9.17 -10.65
CA ARG A 94 -0.43 7.89 -11.36
C ARG A 94 0.60 7.65 -12.46
N THR A 95 1.87 7.96 -12.17
CA THR A 95 3.01 7.65 -13.03
C THR A 95 3.95 6.64 -12.34
N LEU A 96 5.19 7.02 -11.97
CA LEU A 96 6.20 6.10 -11.44
C LEU A 96 5.73 5.32 -10.21
N THR A 97 5.11 6.00 -9.25
CA THR A 97 4.66 5.41 -7.99
C THR A 97 3.56 4.35 -8.17
N HIS A 98 2.86 4.38 -9.30
CA HIS A 98 1.81 3.43 -9.65
C HIS A 98 2.29 2.35 -10.64
N THR A 99 3.55 1.93 -10.49
CA THR A 99 4.16 0.87 -11.32
C THR A 99 4.55 -0.34 -10.46
N VAL A 100 4.54 -1.53 -11.05
CA VAL A 100 5.03 -2.75 -10.41
C VAL A 100 6.51 -2.58 -10.01
N LEU A 101 7.30 -1.91 -10.85
CA LEU A 101 8.70 -1.59 -10.53
C LEU A 101 8.83 -0.82 -9.22
N PHE A 102 8.02 0.24 -9.03
CA PHE A 102 8.01 1.00 -7.78
C PHE A 102 7.66 0.13 -6.57
N ALA A 103 6.64 -0.71 -6.69
CA ALA A 103 6.24 -1.61 -5.61
C ALA A 103 7.37 -2.56 -5.20
N LEU A 104 8.03 -3.19 -6.18
CA LEU A 104 9.13 -4.13 -5.94
C LEU A 104 10.38 -3.43 -5.39
N VAL A 105 10.75 -2.27 -5.95
CA VAL A 105 11.90 -1.48 -5.45
C VAL A 105 11.64 -1.01 -4.02
N THR A 106 10.44 -0.50 -3.72
CA THR A 106 10.09 -0.06 -2.36
C THR A 106 10.13 -1.24 -1.38
N GLY A 107 9.54 -2.38 -1.73
CA GLY A 107 9.62 -3.58 -0.91
C GLY A 107 11.06 -4.07 -0.70
N GLY A 108 11.88 -4.07 -1.76
CA GLY A 108 13.30 -4.44 -1.67
C GLY A 108 14.11 -3.52 -0.78
N LEU A 109 13.87 -2.19 -0.86
CA LEU A 109 14.53 -1.21 0.03
C LEU A 109 14.11 -1.39 1.49
N ILE A 110 12.83 -1.70 1.74
CA ILE A 110 12.36 -2.01 3.11
C ILE A 110 12.95 -3.32 3.61
N ALA A 111 13.06 -4.35 2.76
CA ALA A 111 13.71 -5.59 3.13
C ALA A 111 15.20 -5.37 3.49
N LEU A 112 15.92 -4.62 2.68
CA LEU A 112 17.30 -4.24 2.95
C LEU A 112 17.43 -3.43 4.25
N GLY A 113 16.56 -2.43 4.45
CA GLY A 113 16.52 -1.65 5.68
C GLY A 113 16.22 -2.52 6.92
N GLY A 114 15.30 -3.48 6.81
CA GLY A 114 15.00 -4.45 7.87
C GLY A 114 16.16 -5.40 8.18
N LEU A 115 16.95 -5.77 7.15
CA LEU A 115 18.15 -6.57 7.31
C LEU A 115 19.27 -5.79 8.03
N LEU A 116 19.48 -4.53 7.65
CA LEU A 116 20.59 -3.70 8.17
C LEU A 116 20.25 -3.01 9.49
N GLY A 117 19.03 -2.50 9.63
CA GLY A 117 18.58 -1.71 10.78
C GLY A 117 17.77 -2.50 11.82
N GLY A 118 17.48 -3.77 11.55
CA GLY A 118 16.82 -4.68 12.47
C GLY A 118 15.52 -4.15 13.05
N LEU A 119 15.34 -4.36 14.36
CA LEU A 119 14.11 -4.01 15.07
C LEU A 119 13.82 -2.50 15.07
N VAL A 120 14.83 -1.65 15.14
CA VAL A 120 14.65 -0.18 15.12
C VAL A 120 14.04 0.27 13.79
N PHE A 121 14.58 -0.23 12.67
CA PHE A 121 14.02 0.05 11.35
C PHE A 121 12.60 -0.50 11.20
N ALA A 122 12.34 -1.70 11.72
CA ALA A 122 10.99 -2.28 11.76
C ALA A 122 10.00 -1.39 12.52
N GLY A 123 10.43 -0.80 13.65
CA GLY A 123 9.65 0.20 14.38
C GLY A 123 9.30 1.44 13.55
N VAL A 124 10.26 1.95 12.75
CA VAL A 124 10.01 3.07 11.83
C VAL A 124 8.97 2.70 10.75
N VAL A 125 9.11 1.50 10.16
CA VAL A 125 8.13 1.00 9.18
C VAL A 125 6.75 0.85 9.82
N MET A 126 6.68 0.28 11.02
CA MET A 126 5.43 0.09 11.76
C MET A 126 4.77 1.43 12.10
N PHE A 127 5.54 2.41 12.58
CA PHE A 127 5.09 3.78 12.81
C PHE A 127 4.46 4.39 11.55
N ALA A 128 5.18 4.37 10.44
CA ALA A 128 4.75 4.99 9.20
C ALA A 128 3.50 4.32 8.63
N THR A 129 3.49 3.00 8.53
CA THR A 129 2.38 2.25 7.91
C THR A 129 1.12 2.27 8.77
N THR A 130 1.25 2.15 10.09
CA THR A 130 0.10 2.30 11.01
C THR A 130 -0.50 3.70 10.92
N GLY A 131 0.33 4.74 10.91
CA GLY A 131 -0.13 6.13 10.75
C GLY A 131 -0.89 6.33 9.44
N LEU A 132 -0.38 5.80 8.33
CA LEU A 132 -1.04 5.84 7.01
C LEU A 132 -2.38 5.10 7.04
N ALA A 133 -2.45 3.88 7.57
CA ALA A 133 -3.67 3.09 7.67
C ALA A 133 -4.74 3.81 8.49
N VAL A 134 -4.39 4.31 9.68
CA VAL A 134 -5.30 5.05 10.56
C VAL A 134 -5.82 6.32 9.86
N ARG A 135 -4.94 7.07 9.19
CA ARG A 135 -5.32 8.27 8.45
C ARG A 135 -6.30 7.98 7.32
N ALA A 136 -6.14 6.87 6.63
CA ALA A 136 -7.04 6.46 5.55
C ALA A 136 -8.41 6.01 6.06
N LEU A 137 -8.43 5.27 7.15
CA LEU A 137 -9.68 4.77 7.75
C LEU A 137 -10.45 5.87 8.49
N TRP A 138 -9.77 6.94 8.94
CA TRP A 138 -10.35 8.06 9.69
C TRP A 138 -10.09 9.43 9.06
N PRO A 139 -10.48 9.68 7.80
CA PRO A 139 -10.04 10.85 7.03
C PRO A 139 -10.63 12.17 7.50
N ARG A 140 -11.81 12.17 8.13
CA ARG A 140 -12.60 13.38 8.38
C ARG A 140 -12.42 14.02 9.76
N ARG A 141 -11.60 13.48 10.63
CA ARG A 141 -11.38 14.09 11.95
C ARG A 141 -10.40 15.26 11.87
N LYS A 142 -10.77 16.42 12.46
CA LYS A 142 -9.93 17.63 12.56
C LYS A 142 -8.52 17.34 13.14
N ARG A 143 -8.39 16.31 13.99
CA ARG A 143 -7.12 15.85 14.60
C ARG A 143 -6.54 14.58 13.95
N GLY A 144 -6.85 14.32 12.70
CA GLY A 144 -6.46 13.07 12.04
C GLY A 144 -4.95 12.84 11.95
N ALA A 145 -4.15 13.91 11.81
CA ALA A 145 -2.68 13.78 11.82
C ALA A 145 -2.17 13.40 13.22
N LEU A 146 -2.69 14.01 14.29
CA LEU A 146 -2.32 13.64 15.66
C LEU A 146 -2.70 12.19 15.97
N GLY A 147 -3.93 11.77 15.61
CA GLY A 147 -4.37 10.38 15.81
C GLY A 147 -3.52 9.37 15.04
N ALA A 148 -3.14 9.69 13.80
CA ALA A 148 -2.24 8.87 13.00
C ALA A 148 -0.85 8.75 13.63
N THR A 149 -0.29 9.87 14.09
CA THR A 149 1.02 9.90 14.78
C THR A 149 0.99 9.10 16.08
N LEU A 150 -0.02 9.30 16.92
CA LEU A 150 -0.14 8.57 18.20
C LEU A 150 -0.30 7.07 17.96
N ALA A 151 -1.16 6.65 17.03
CA ALA A 151 -1.33 5.24 16.69
C ALA A 151 -0.03 4.62 16.15
N GLY A 152 0.71 5.36 15.32
CA GLY A 152 2.01 4.93 14.83
C GLY A 152 3.03 4.77 15.94
N VAL A 153 3.11 5.73 16.87
CA VAL A 153 4.01 5.66 18.05
C VAL A 153 3.67 4.46 18.93
N LEU A 154 2.40 4.25 19.24
CA LEU A 154 1.97 3.12 20.06
C LEU A 154 2.28 1.77 19.39
N ALA A 155 2.04 1.65 18.09
CA ALA A 155 2.36 0.43 17.34
C ALA A 155 3.87 0.16 17.26
N ALA A 156 4.68 1.20 17.04
CA ALA A 156 6.13 1.07 17.05
C ALA A 156 6.65 0.72 18.45
N ALA A 157 6.15 1.37 19.50
CA ALA A 157 6.53 1.07 20.89
C ALA A 157 6.17 -0.38 21.27
N ALA A 158 4.97 -0.85 20.91
CA ALA A 158 4.57 -2.24 21.13
C ALA A 158 5.50 -3.22 20.40
N LEU A 159 5.84 -2.94 19.13
CA LEU A 159 6.78 -3.76 18.38
C LEU A 159 8.16 -3.80 19.06
N LEU A 160 8.70 -2.64 19.43
CA LEU A 160 10.02 -2.54 20.08
C LEU A 160 10.07 -3.24 21.44
N THR A 161 8.93 -3.31 22.16
CA THR A 161 8.86 -3.92 23.50
C THR A 161 8.65 -5.43 23.44
N PHE A 162 7.81 -5.92 22.53
CA PHE A 162 7.34 -7.31 22.56
C PHE A 162 7.85 -8.17 21.41
N ALA A 163 8.47 -7.58 20.39
CA ALA A 163 8.91 -8.34 19.24
C ALA A 163 10.33 -8.91 19.43
N PRO A 164 10.62 -10.08 18.84
CA PRO A 164 11.96 -10.67 18.87
C PRO A 164 12.94 -9.80 18.06
N THR A 165 14.22 -9.84 18.46
CA THR A 165 15.29 -9.09 17.80
C THR A 165 15.73 -9.66 16.44
N GLY A 166 15.09 -10.73 15.95
CA GLY A 166 15.42 -11.44 14.72
C GLY A 166 15.23 -10.63 13.43
N GLY A 167 15.62 -11.22 12.31
CA GLY A 167 15.65 -10.54 11.01
C GLY A 167 14.29 -10.00 10.56
N TRP A 168 14.24 -8.70 10.28
CA TRP A 168 13.02 -7.97 9.88
C TRP A 168 12.93 -7.72 8.37
N TRP A 169 13.77 -8.39 7.57
CA TRP A 169 13.78 -8.27 6.11
C TRP A 169 12.44 -8.62 5.46
N TRP A 170 11.67 -9.51 6.06
CA TRP A 170 10.38 -9.96 5.54
C TRP A 170 9.33 -8.85 5.45
N LEU A 171 9.51 -7.71 6.16
CA LEU A 171 8.63 -6.54 6.06
C LEU A 171 8.55 -5.98 4.64
N GLY A 172 9.56 -6.22 3.81
CA GLY A 172 9.54 -5.86 2.40
C GLY A 172 8.40 -6.53 1.63
N VAL A 173 8.01 -7.75 2.01
CA VAL A 173 6.93 -8.51 1.34
C VAL A 173 5.57 -7.83 1.51
N PRO A 174 5.06 -7.57 2.74
CA PRO A 174 3.78 -6.88 2.90
C PRO A 174 3.81 -5.44 2.38
N VAL A 175 4.98 -4.76 2.34
CA VAL A 175 5.11 -3.44 1.73
C VAL A 175 4.92 -3.52 0.22
N ALA A 176 5.64 -4.39 -0.49
CA ALA A 176 5.45 -4.61 -1.91
C ALA A 176 4.00 -5.02 -2.22
N PHE A 177 3.46 -5.93 -1.44
CA PHE A 177 2.10 -6.42 -1.60
C PHE A 177 1.06 -5.30 -1.45
N GLY A 178 1.17 -4.44 -0.44
CA GLY A 178 0.28 -3.29 -0.26
C GLY A 178 0.31 -2.33 -1.45
N CYS A 179 1.51 -1.99 -1.94
CA CYS A 179 1.66 -1.18 -3.16
C CYS A 179 1.03 -1.85 -4.39
N LEU A 180 1.21 -3.16 -4.57
CA LEU A 180 0.59 -3.91 -5.67
C LEU A 180 -0.93 -3.97 -5.54
N ALA A 181 -1.47 -4.12 -4.32
CA ALA A 181 -2.91 -4.09 -4.07
C ALA A 181 -3.51 -2.72 -4.45
N HIS A 182 -2.80 -1.61 -4.17
CA HIS A 182 -3.18 -0.28 -4.63
C HIS A 182 -3.23 -0.20 -6.15
N ILE A 183 -2.14 -0.59 -6.82
CA ILE A 183 -2.02 -0.57 -8.28
C ILE A 183 -3.15 -1.39 -8.92
N GLY A 184 -3.41 -2.59 -8.39
CA GLY A 184 -4.52 -3.44 -8.84
C GLY A 184 -5.88 -2.78 -8.67
N GLY A 185 -6.13 -2.13 -7.52
CA GLY A 185 -7.35 -1.35 -7.28
C GLY A 185 -7.52 -0.19 -8.27
N ASP A 186 -6.43 0.50 -8.58
CA ASP A 186 -6.45 1.60 -9.54
C ASP A 186 -6.64 1.15 -11.00
N MET A 187 -6.23 -0.07 -11.35
CA MET A 187 -6.55 -0.67 -12.65
C MET A 187 -8.05 -0.91 -12.83
N LEU A 188 -8.82 -1.05 -11.75
CA LEU A 188 -10.29 -1.15 -11.79
C LEU A 188 -10.96 0.22 -11.98
N THR A 189 -10.20 1.31 -11.95
CA THR A 189 -10.76 2.65 -12.18
C THR A 189 -10.80 3.01 -13.67
N ASN A 190 -11.61 4.01 -14.01
CA ASN A 190 -11.71 4.52 -15.38
C ASN A 190 -10.39 5.09 -15.90
N THR A 191 -9.53 5.58 -15.03
CA THR A 191 -8.23 6.20 -15.39
C THR A 191 -7.15 5.16 -15.68
N GLY A 192 -7.07 4.10 -14.88
CA GLY A 192 -5.99 3.10 -14.93
C GLY A 192 -4.62 3.65 -14.52
N VAL A 193 -3.60 2.80 -14.61
CA VAL A 193 -2.22 3.11 -14.19
C VAL A 193 -1.19 2.48 -15.13
N PRO A 194 0.03 3.05 -15.27
CA PRO A 194 1.10 2.52 -16.12
C PRO A 194 1.86 1.40 -15.41
N ALA A 195 1.16 0.35 -14.98
CA ALA A 195 1.70 -0.69 -14.11
C ALA A 195 3.00 -1.34 -14.64
N LEU A 196 3.14 -1.44 -15.98
CA LEU A 196 4.26 -2.14 -16.62
C LEU A 196 5.43 -1.23 -17.03
N PHE A 197 5.41 0.07 -16.67
CA PHE A 197 6.62 0.90 -16.87
C PHE A 197 7.83 0.21 -16.22
N PRO A 198 9.02 0.19 -16.85
CA PRO A 198 9.46 0.94 -18.04
C PRO A 198 9.26 0.20 -19.39
N LEU A 199 8.54 -0.92 -19.42
CA LEU A 199 8.35 -1.70 -20.64
C LEU A 199 7.61 -0.89 -21.71
N MET A 200 8.12 -0.97 -22.94
CA MET A 200 7.47 -0.33 -24.08
C MET A 200 6.47 -1.31 -24.72
N LEU A 201 5.19 -0.97 -24.65
CA LEU A 201 4.11 -1.75 -25.21
C LEU A 201 3.33 -0.93 -26.25
N ARG A 202 3.21 -1.43 -27.46
CA ARG A 202 2.51 -0.73 -28.57
C ARG A 202 3.03 0.69 -28.82
N GLY A 203 4.35 0.89 -28.70
CA GLY A 203 5.02 2.18 -28.86
C GLY A 203 4.84 3.17 -27.70
N ARG A 204 4.21 2.73 -26.60
CA ARG A 204 3.99 3.53 -25.39
C ARG A 204 4.81 2.97 -24.23
N ARG A 205 5.47 3.82 -23.47
CA ARG A 205 6.19 3.46 -22.25
C ARG A 205 5.30 3.62 -21.01
N TRP A 206 4.38 4.58 -21.05
CA TRP A 206 3.44 4.89 -19.97
C TRP A 206 2.01 4.42 -20.31
N LEU A 207 1.91 3.25 -20.95
CA LEU A 207 0.60 2.66 -21.29
C LEU A 207 -0.22 2.39 -20.03
N ARG A 208 -1.34 3.09 -19.88
CA ARG A 208 -2.26 2.89 -18.74
C ARG A 208 -3.06 1.61 -18.93
N LEU A 209 -2.80 0.64 -18.05
CA LEU A 209 -3.58 -0.60 -17.97
C LEU A 209 -4.87 -0.35 -17.21
N ARG A 210 -5.93 -0.96 -17.70
CA ARG A 210 -7.29 -0.84 -17.14
C ARG A 210 -7.99 -2.19 -17.25
N ALA A 211 -8.85 -2.51 -16.28
CA ALA A 211 -9.75 -3.64 -16.39
C ALA A 211 -10.70 -3.50 -17.61
N PRO A 212 -11.32 -4.56 -18.09
CA PRO A 212 -12.39 -4.50 -19.10
C PRO A 212 -13.52 -3.57 -18.68
N ARG A 213 -14.21 -2.93 -19.65
CA ARG A 213 -15.23 -1.91 -19.39
C ARG A 213 -16.27 -2.28 -18.32
N PRO A 214 -16.87 -3.50 -18.28
CA PRO A 214 -17.89 -3.82 -17.28
C PRO A 214 -17.36 -3.86 -15.84
N LEU A 215 -16.03 -4.01 -15.65
CA LEU A 215 -15.40 -4.06 -14.32
C LEU A 215 -14.86 -2.70 -13.86
N ARG A 216 -14.97 -1.66 -14.69
CA ARG A 216 -14.47 -0.32 -14.33
C ARG A 216 -15.50 0.48 -13.59
N PHE A 217 -15.03 1.25 -12.64
CA PHE A 217 -15.87 2.17 -11.89
C PHE A 217 -15.20 3.54 -11.69
N GLY A 218 -16.03 4.53 -11.42
CA GLY A 218 -15.57 5.85 -10.99
C GLY A 218 -15.21 5.85 -9.51
N THR A 219 -14.18 6.62 -9.17
CA THR A 219 -13.73 6.79 -7.79
C THR A 219 -14.78 7.51 -6.96
N GLY A 220 -15.00 7.08 -5.71
CA GLY A 220 -16.00 7.65 -4.80
C GLY A 220 -17.43 7.17 -5.01
N GLY A 221 -17.67 6.30 -6.01
CA GLY A 221 -19.01 5.81 -6.36
C GLY A 221 -19.46 4.59 -5.54
N ARG A 222 -20.73 4.18 -5.76
CA ARG A 222 -21.35 3.01 -5.09
C ARG A 222 -20.57 1.71 -5.33
N ALA A 223 -20.03 1.53 -6.53
CA ALA A 223 -19.23 0.34 -6.86
C ALA A 223 -17.94 0.24 -6.03
N GLU A 224 -17.24 1.35 -5.78
CA GLU A 224 -16.08 1.35 -4.88
C GLU A 224 -16.48 0.97 -3.45
N HIS A 225 -17.61 1.45 -2.96
CA HIS A 225 -18.13 1.08 -1.64
C HIS A 225 -18.45 -0.42 -1.58
N LEU A 226 -19.10 -0.98 -2.61
CA LEU A 226 -19.38 -2.41 -2.69
C LEU A 226 -18.09 -3.24 -2.67
N VAL A 227 -17.11 -2.91 -3.52
CA VAL A 227 -15.80 -3.59 -3.55
C VAL A 227 -15.13 -3.54 -2.18
N ARG A 228 -15.14 -2.39 -1.49
CA ARG A 228 -14.59 -2.27 -0.15
C ARG A 228 -15.29 -3.19 0.87
N TRP A 229 -16.62 -3.28 0.83
CA TRP A 229 -17.35 -4.18 1.72
C TRP A 229 -17.08 -5.66 1.41
N LEU A 230 -16.96 -6.04 0.14
CA LEU A 230 -16.58 -7.38 -0.27
C LEU A 230 -15.16 -7.73 0.22
N MET A 231 -14.22 -6.79 0.12
CA MET A 231 -12.86 -6.98 0.65
C MET A 231 -12.84 -7.12 2.18
N LEU A 232 -13.65 -6.33 2.90
CA LEU A 232 -13.79 -6.46 4.36
C LEU A 232 -14.36 -7.83 4.74
N ALA A 233 -15.40 -8.30 4.05
CA ALA A 233 -15.99 -9.62 4.30
C ALA A 233 -14.99 -10.74 4.01
N ALA A 234 -14.30 -10.70 2.86
CA ALA A 234 -13.27 -11.68 2.51
C ALA A 234 -12.11 -11.70 3.51
N GLY A 235 -11.64 -10.51 3.94
CA GLY A 235 -10.60 -10.38 4.97
C GLY A 235 -11.06 -10.95 6.33
N GLY A 236 -12.32 -10.72 6.71
CA GLY A 236 -12.91 -11.27 7.93
C GLY A 236 -12.99 -12.80 7.90
N VAL A 237 -13.42 -13.37 6.78
CA VAL A 237 -13.46 -14.84 6.58
C VAL A 237 -12.05 -15.42 6.65
N ALA A 238 -11.08 -14.82 5.97
CA ALA A 238 -9.69 -15.27 5.99
C ALA A 238 -9.09 -15.19 7.40
N ALA A 239 -9.35 -14.12 8.15
CA ALA A 239 -8.91 -13.98 9.54
C ALA A 239 -9.52 -15.04 10.45
N GLY A 240 -10.84 -15.27 10.36
CA GLY A 240 -11.53 -16.30 11.14
C GLY A 240 -10.98 -17.70 10.87
N TRP A 241 -10.72 -18.02 9.62
CA TRP A 241 -10.12 -19.30 9.26
C TRP A 241 -8.68 -19.44 9.77
N LEU A 242 -7.85 -18.39 9.64
CA LEU A 242 -6.48 -18.38 10.17
C LEU A 242 -6.44 -18.56 11.70
N LEU A 243 -7.40 -18.00 12.45
CA LEU A 243 -7.52 -18.21 13.88
C LEU A 243 -7.85 -19.67 14.21
N GLN A 244 -8.72 -20.33 13.43
CA GLN A 244 -9.03 -21.75 13.60
C GLN A 244 -7.79 -22.62 13.34
N VAL A 245 -7.03 -22.35 12.28
CA VAL A 245 -5.79 -23.06 11.99
C VAL A 245 -4.76 -22.87 13.12
N ALA A 246 -4.60 -21.64 13.60
CA ALA A 246 -3.67 -21.35 14.70
C ALA A 246 -4.05 -22.05 16.04
N ALA A 247 -5.35 -22.26 16.28
CA ALA A 247 -5.83 -22.96 17.47
C ALA A 247 -5.62 -24.48 17.41
N GLN A 248 -5.30 -25.03 16.23
CA GLN A 248 -5.06 -26.47 16.02
C GLN A 248 -3.57 -26.85 16.01
N MET A 249 -2.69 -25.85 16.02
CA MET A 249 -1.22 -26.01 16.06
C MET A 249 -0.68 -25.95 17.48
#